data_9cec5452205aaf63279ce75f0d2a9beb
#
_entry.id   9cec5452205aaf63279ce75f0d2a9beb
#
_cell.length_a   1.000
_cell.length_b   1.000
_cell.length_c   1.000
_cell.angle_alpha   90.00
_cell.angle_beta   90.00
_cell.angle_gamma   90.00
#
_symmetry.space_group_name_H-M   'P 1'
#
loop_
_entity.id
_entity.type
_entity.pdbx_description
1 polymer ?
#
loop_
_entity_poly.entity_id
_entity_poly.type
_entity_poly.pdbx_seq_one_letter_code
_entity_poly.pdbx_strand_id
1 'polypeptide(L)'
;MMDETVEVITEPSAYSKALAALRAKDCHQLKEVGDQWRTPDLLFWGVNALFGPLVLDLFADDHNAKCPAWYTAEDNALTQNWSERLAELKGAGFGNPPYSRTQYHEKQAVTGMRHIMAHTLAMREQGGRYVFLIKAATGEVWWPEEADHIAFIRGRISFDLPDWYRPAEGQPSESSAGFGAAIAVFDKTWKGPKFGYISRGDLEEKGQAFMSLAQFAAGKSLPPAPAPAPAAVPAAELPETESRIWPLEVGLIFSQLDGTESMAESQQNKLKAHINQLWLERMPHAEIIAVAGGLVSSMQEAVNA
;
A
#
# COMPACT_ATOMS: atom_id res chain seq x y z
N MET A 1 2.81 -52.18 -18.03
CA MET A 1 4.00 -51.45 -17.60
C MET A 1 3.48 -50.22 -16.88
N MET A 2 3.54 -50.24 -15.53
CA MET A 2 3.18 -49.08 -14.70
C MET A 2 4.40 -48.18 -14.74
N ASP A 3 4.21 -46.95 -15.18
CA ASP A 3 5.20 -45.88 -15.15
C ASP A 3 5.31 -45.41 -13.71
N GLU A 4 6.33 -45.86 -13.01
CA GLU A 4 6.70 -45.32 -11.69
C GLU A 4 7.34 -43.96 -11.92
N THR A 5 6.52 -42.91 -11.82
CA THR A 5 7.03 -41.55 -11.65
C THR A 5 7.80 -41.52 -10.33
N VAL A 6 9.11 -41.61 -10.42
CA VAL A 6 10.00 -41.35 -9.27
C VAL A 6 9.85 -39.88 -8.93
N GLU A 7 9.12 -39.57 -7.86
CA GLU A 7 9.18 -38.26 -7.23
C GLU A 7 10.63 -38.00 -6.81
N VAL A 8 11.30 -37.14 -7.51
CA VAL A 8 12.60 -36.63 -7.11
C VAL A 8 12.38 -35.76 -5.90
N ILE A 9 12.50 -36.30 -4.69
CA ILE A 9 12.50 -35.55 -3.46
C ILE A 9 13.78 -34.69 -3.47
N THR A 10 13.66 -33.45 -3.99
CA THR A 10 14.72 -32.46 -3.90
C THR A 10 14.87 -32.02 -2.44
N GLU A 11 16.08 -32.02 -1.92
CA GLU A 11 16.34 -31.55 -0.56
C GLU A 11 15.93 -30.07 -0.41
N PRO A 12 15.25 -29.67 0.70
CA PRO A 12 14.87 -28.28 0.93
C PRO A 12 16.09 -27.35 0.93
N SER A 13 15.92 -26.16 0.36
CA SER A 13 16.97 -25.14 0.32
C SER A 13 17.40 -24.70 1.73
N ALA A 14 18.60 -24.13 1.85
CA ALA A 14 19.05 -23.54 3.13
C ALA A 14 18.08 -22.44 3.61
N TYR A 15 17.47 -21.71 2.67
CA TYR A 15 16.45 -20.69 2.97
C TYR A 15 15.19 -21.32 3.58
N SER A 16 14.65 -22.39 2.99
CA SER A 16 13.48 -23.11 3.50
C SER A 16 13.76 -23.74 4.85
N LYS A 17 14.94 -24.36 5.03
CA LYS A 17 15.39 -24.92 6.33
C LYS A 17 15.46 -23.83 7.43
N ALA A 18 15.98 -22.63 7.09
CA ALA A 18 16.05 -21.51 8.03
C ALA A 18 14.66 -20.96 8.39
N LEU A 19 13.74 -20.88 7.42
CA LEU A 19 12.33 -20.50 7.68
C LEU A 19 11.63 -21.51 8.58
N ALA A 20 11.79 -22.80 8.34
CA ALA A 20 11.19 -23.84 9.20
C ALA A 20 11.72 -23.77 10.63
N ALA A 21 13.02 -23.57 10.81
CA ALA A 21 13.64 -23.40 12.12
C ALA A 21 13.15 -22.11 12.83
N LEU A 22 12.96 -21.01 12.07
CA LEU A 22 12.41 -19.77 12.62
C LEU A 22 10.98 -19.97 13.12
N ARG A 23 10.12 -20.59 12.31
CA ARG A 23 8.71 -20.86 12.63
C ARG A 23 8.54 -21.77 13.87
N ALA A 24 9.50 -22.65 14.11
CA ALA A 24 9.46 -23.60 15.23
C ALA A 24 9.87 -23.00 16.59
N LYS A 25 10.28 -21.73 16.64
CA LYS A 25 10.63 -21.07 17.91
C LYS A 25 9.40 -20.78 18.76
N ASP A 26 9.57 -20.80 20.09
CA ASP A 26 8.51 -20.49 21.05
C ASP A 26 8.20 -18.98 21.11
N CYS A 27 9.20 -18.12 20.83
CA CYS A 27 9.04 -16.66 20.81
C CYS A 27 9.99 -16.00 19.81
N HIS A 28 9.64 -14.78 19.39
CA HIS A 28 10.32 -14.05 18.32
C HIS A 28 10.57 -12.59 18.68
N GLN A 29 11.67 -12.05 18.17
CA GLN A 29 11.87 -10.61 18.09
C GLN A 29 11.30 -10.10 16.76
N LEU A 30 10.76 -8.89 16.73
CA LEU A 30 10.15 -8.31 15.51
C LEU A 30 11.10 -8.30 14.30
N LYS A 31 12.40 -8.06 14.53
CA LYS A 31 13.43 -8.11 13.48
C LYS A 31 13.59 -9.49 12.83
N GLU A 32 13.18 -10.57 13.49
CA GLU A 32 13.28 -11.95 12.97
C GLU A 32 12.19 -12.26 11.96
N VAL A 33 11.09 -11.44 11.90
CA VAL A 33 10.06 -11.58 10.88
C VAL A 33 10.68 -11.45 9.48
N GLY A 34 11.66 -10.55 9.32
CA GLY A 34 12.45 -10.45 8.08
C GLY A 34 11.59 -10.22 6.84
N ASP A 35 11.59 -11.19 5.94
CA ASP A 35 10.84 -11.16 4.68
C ASP A 35 9.40 -11.70 4.79
N GLN A 36 8.94 -12.07 6.00
CA GLN A 36 7.69 -12.82 6.18
C GLN A 36 6.48 -11.93 6.49
N TRP A 37 6.58 -10.62 6.20
CA TRP A 37 5.47 -9.69 6.35
C TRP A 37 4.35 -10.00 5.36
N ARG A 38 3.11 -10.08 5.85
CA ARG A 38 1.93 -10.41 5.06
C ARG A 38 1.25 -9.14 4.52
N THR A 39 0.79 -9.18 3.29
CA THR A 39 -0.04 -8.13 2.73
C THR A 39 -1.42 -8.14 3.42
N PRO A 40 -1.92 -6.99 3.94
CA PRO A 40 -3.27 -6.91 4.49
C PRO A 40 -4.34 -7.25 3.45
N ASP A 41 -5.40 -7.94 3.85
CA ASP A 41 -6.44 -8.42 2.93
C ASP A 41 -7.13 -7.28 2.17
N LEU A 42 -7.50 -6.21 2.87
CA LEU A 42 -8.14 -5.05 2.22
C LEU A 42 -7.23 -4.42 1.16
N LEU A 43 -5.93 -4.35 1.43
CA LEU A 43 -4.97 -3.82 0.49
C LEU A 43 -4.83 -4.74 -0.74
N PHE A 44 -4.68 -6.06 -0.52
CA PHE A 44 -4.61 -7.04 -1.61
C PHE A 44 -5.84 -6.97 -2.51
N TRP A 45 -7.04 -6.97 -1.94
CA TRP A 45 -8.28 -6.91 -2.73
C TRP A 45 -8.45 -5.57 -3.43
N GLY A 46 -7.94 -4.47 -2.87
CA GLY A 46 -7.87 -3.18 -3.54
C GLY A 46 -6.94 -3.20 -4.76
N VAL A 47 -5.77 -3.83 -4.64
CA VAL A 47 -4.85 -4.05 -5.76
C VAL A 47 -5.49 -4.96 -6.82
N ASN A 48 -6.14 -6.05 -6.38
CA ASN A 48 -6.85 -6.97 -7.28
C ASN A 48 -8.00 -6.28 -8.04
N ALA A 49 -8.73 -5.37 -7.39
CA ALA A 49 -9.82 -4.63 -8.05
C ALA A 49 -9.32 -3.70 -9.16
N LEU A 50 -8.08 -3.22 -9.08
CA LEU A 50 -7.48 -2.30 -10.06
C LEU A 50 -6.69 -3.02 -11.17
N PHE A 51 -5.97 -4.07 -10.82
CA PHE A 51 -4.97 -4.69 -11.68
C PHE A 51 -5.19 -6.19 -11.90
N GLY A 52 -6.24 -6.77 -11.30
CA GLY A 52 -6.55 -8.19 -11.39
C GLY A 52 -7.25 -8.63 -12.69
N PRO A 53 -7.73 -9.90 -12.72
CA PRO A 53 -7.75 -10.82 -11.59
C PRO A 53 -6.35 -11.37 -11.24
N LEU A 54 -6.02 -11.37 -9.94
CA LEU A 54 -4.79 -11.93 -9.41
C LEU A 54 -5.04 -13.38 -9.01
N VAL A 55 -4.36 -14.33 -9.63
CA VAL A 55 -4.67 -15.76 -9.54
C VAL A 55 -3.50 -16.62 -9.06
N LEU A 56 -2.28 -16.08 -9.06
CA LEU A 56 -1.07 -16.77 -8.65
C LEU A 56 -0.25 -15.87 -7.71
N ASP A 57 -0.03 -16.32 -6.47
CA ASP A 57 0.86 -15.65 -5.53
C ASP A 57 2.29 -16.22 -5.70
N LEU A 58 3.21 -15.36 -6.07
CA LEU A 58 4.56 -15.74 -6.47
C LEU A 58 5.50 -16.02 -5.28
N PHE A 59 5.17 -15.48 -4.09
CA PHE A 59 6.03 -15.55 -2.91
C PHE A 59 5.19 -15.70 -1.65
N ALA A 60 4.62 -16.87 -1.44
CA ALA A 60 3.73 -17.14 -0.34
C ALA A 60 4.12 -18.40 0.45
N ASP A 61 3.33 -18.72 1.42
CA ASP A 61 3.28 -20.01 2.08
C ASP A 61 1.81 -20.47 2.21
N ASP A 62 1.59 -21.68 2.67
CA ASP A 62 0.26 -22.29 2.77
C ASP A 62 -0.71 -21.53 3.69
N HIS A 63 -0.19 -20.63 4.54
CA HIS A 63 -0.98 -19.89 5.53
C HIS A 63 -1.19 -18.42 5.16
N ASN A 64 -0.40 -17.88 4.21
CA ASN A 64 -0.46 -16.46 3.86
C ASN A 64 -0.80 -16.16 2.40
N ALA A 65 -0.96 -17.18 1.56
CA ALA A 65 -1.26 -17.03 0.15
C ALA A 65 -2.53 -16.18 -0.07
N LYS A 66 -2.43 -15.22 -0.97
CA LYS A 66 -3.54 -14.29 -1.31
C LYS A 66 -4.29 -14.72 -2.55
N CYS A 67 -3.71 -15.61 -3.35
CA CYS A 67 -4.30 -16.12 -4.59
C CYS A 67 -4.68 -17.60 -4.47
N PRO A 68 -5.56 -18.11 -5.35
CA PRO A 68 -5.96 -19.52 -5.35
C PRO A 68 -4.83 -20.51 -5.71
N ALA A 69 -3.76 -20.03 -6.35
CA ALA A 69 -2.54 -20.78 -6.56
C ALA A 69 -1.34 -19.96 -6.05
N TRP A 70 -0.28 -20.63 -5.59
CA TRP A 70 0.90 -19.95 -5.06
C TRP A 70 2.15 -20.80 -5.23
N TYR A 71 3.31 -20.15 -5.05
CA TYR A 71 4.61 -20.81 -4.88
C TYR A 71 5.16 -20.56 -3.48
N THR A 72 5.66 -21.65 -2.88
CA THR A 72 6.35 -21.61 -1.58
C THR A 72 7.86 -21.40 -1.76
N ALA A 73 8.58 -21.27 -0.66
CA ALA A 73 10.05 -21.22 -0.69
C ALA A 73 10.66 -22.54 -1.19
N GLU A 74 9.97 -23.65 -0.98
CA GLU A 74 10.34 -25.00 -1.41
C GLU A 74 10.20 -25.15 -2.92
N ASP A 75 9.15 -24.58 -3.52
CA ASP A 75 8.91 -24.60 -4.97
C ASP A 75 9.96 -23.79 -5.74
N ASN A 76 10.61 -22.85 -5.09
CA ASN A 76 11.49 -21.85 -5.69
C ASN A 76 10.87 -21.17 -6.93
N ALA A 77 10.07 -20.15 -6.71
CA ALA A 77 9.38 -19.42 -7.77
C ALA A 77 10.28 -19.01 -8.94
N LEU A 78 11.57 -18.72 -8.68
CA LEU A 78 12.52 -18.31 -9.72
C LEU A 78 12.95 -19.42 -10.67
N THR A 79 12.54 -20.66 -10.43
CA THR A 79 12.76 -21.80 -11.35
C THR A 79 11.50 -22.16 -12.12
N GLN A 80 10.36 -21.51 -11.83
CA GLN A 80 9.07 -21.83 -12.40
C GLN A 80 8.76 -20.98 -13.65
N ASN A 81 8.01 -21.55 -14.59
CA ASN A 81 7.47 -20.78 -15.71
C ASN A 81 6.12 -20.14 -15.32
N TRP A 82 6.19 -18.92 -14.81
CA TRP A 82 5.00 -18.20 -14.36
C TRP A 82 3.99 -17.92 -15.47
N SER A 83 4.48 -17.62 -16.68
CA SER A 83 3.60 -17.27 -17.81
C SER A 83 2.79 -18.46 -18.29
N GLU A 84 3.38 -19.64 -18.35
CA GLU A 84 2.69 -20.89 -18.66
C GLU A 84 1.61 -21.17 -17.60
N ARG A 85 1.97 -21.08 -16.33
CA ARG A 85 1.02 -21.25 -15.23
C ARG A 85 -0.14 -20.24 -15.27
N LEU A 86 0.13 -18.99 -15.60
CA LEU A 86 -0.91 -17.94 -15.72
C LEU A 86 -1.82 -18.16 -16.95
N ALA A 87 -1.31 -18.75 -18.03
CA ALA A 87 -2.15 -19.11 -19.18
C ALA A 87 -3.22 -20.14 -18.82
N GLU A 88 -2.89 -21.10 -17.92
CA GLU A 88 -3.85 -22.07 -17.37
C GLU A 88 -4.85 -21.39 -16.42
N LEU A 89 -4.35 -20.55 -15.50
CA LEU A 89 -5.14 -19.89 -14.45
C LEU A 89 -5.97 -18.70 -14.96
N LYS A 90 -5.65 -18.15 -16.13
CA LYS A 90 -6.36 -17.03 -16.80
C LYS A 90 -6.41 -15.76 -15.96
N GLY A 91 -5.27 -15.29 -15.48
CA GLY A 91 -5.16 -14.07 -14.69
C GLY A 91 -3.76 -13.48 -14.66
N ALA A 92 -3.43 -12.78 -13.61
CA ALA A 92 -2.14 -12.16 -13.37
C ALA A 92 -1.48 -12.73 -12.11
N GLY A 93 -0.14 -12.67 -12.05
CA GLY A 93 0.62 -13.00 -10.87
C GLY A 93 0.66 -11.83 -9.89
N PHE A 94 0.62 -12.13 -8.59
CA PHE A 94 0.85 -11.19 -7.50
C PHE A 94 2.17 -11.49 -6.81
N GLY A 95 2.87 -10.48 -6.33
CA GLY A 95 4.07 -10.66 -5.53
C GLY A 95 4.23 -9.59 -4.46
N ASN A 96 4.44 -10.02 -3.22
CA ASN A 96 5.05 -9.25 -2.14
C ASN A 96 6.40 -9.94 -1.86
N PRO A 97 7.47 -9.57 -2.60
CA PRO A 97 8.69 -10.38 -2.68
C PRO A 97 9.58 -10.25 -1.44
N PRO A 98 10.41 -11.28 -1.14
CA PRO A 98 11.43 -11.19 -0.10
C PRO A 98 12.54 -10.21 -0.50
N TYR A 99 12.98 -9.36 0.46
CA TYR A 99 14.06 -8.39 0.28
C TYR A 99 15.43 -8.87 0.79
N SER A 100 15.51 -10.08 1.28
CA SER A 100 16.76 -10.67 1.74
C SER A 100 17.81 -10.73 0.62
N ARG A 101 19.07 -10.76 1.02
CA ARG A 101 20.18 -10.95 0.07
C ARG A 101 19.97 -12.24 -0.71
N THR A 102 20.44 -12.25 -1.97
CA THR A 102 20.37 -13.43 -2.83
C THR A 102 20.92 -14.65 -2.12
N GLN A 103 20.11 -15.68 -2.05
CA GLN A 103 20.48 -17.02 -1.62
C GLN A 103 20.34 -17.96 -2.80
N TYR A 104 21.17 -19.00 -2.84
CA TYR A 104 21.20 -19.97 -3.93
C TYR A 104 20.94 -21.37 -3.39
N HIS A 105 20.23 -22.16 -4.20
CA HIS A 105 20.09 -23.59 -4.04
C HIS A 105 20.38 -24.24 -5.39
N GLU A 106 21.27 -25.23 -5.44
CA GLU A 106 21.69 -25.92 -6.67
C GLU A 106 22.06 -24.95 -7.84
N LYS A 107 22.77 -23.87 -7.51
CA LYS A 107 23.16 -22.78 -8.41
C LYS A 107 21.99 -21.91 -8.94
N GLN A 108 20.74 -22.17 -8.52
CA GLN A 108 19.59 -21.34 -8.81
C GLN A 108 19.36 -20.32 -7.69
N ALA A 109 19.02 -19.09 -8.03
CA ALA A 109 18.64 -18.11 -7.05
C ALA A 109 17.28 -18.50 -6.43
N VAL A 110 17.15 -18.34 -5.09
CA VAL A 110 15.90 -18.53 -4.35
C VAL A 110 15.32 -17.19 -3.93
N THR A 111 16.18 -16.22 -3.61
CA THR A 111 15.80 -14.87 -3.22
C THR A 111 16.64 -13.84 -3.96
N GLY A 112 16.38 -12.55 -3.67
CA GLY A 112 17.15 -11.42 -4.20
C GLY A 112 16.39 -10.66 -5.28
N MET A 113 16.04 -9.40 -4.97
CA MET A 113 15.20 -8.54 -5.80
C MET A 113 15.69 -8.40 -7.25
N ARG A 114 16.99 -8.38 -7.50
CA ARG A 114 17.53 -8.32 -8.88
C ARG A 114 17.14 -9.55 -9.71
N HIS A 115 17.21 -10.73 -9.11
CA HIS A 115 16.81 -11.98 -9.78
C HIS A 115 15.31 -12.04 -9.99
N ILE A 116 14.55 -11.60 -8.99
CA ILE A 116 13.09 -11.53 -9.07
C ILE A 116 12.64 -10.60 -10.20
N MET A 117 13.19 -9.39 -10.28
CA MET A 117 12.84 -8.44 -11.35
C MET A 117 13.28 -8.93 -12.74
N ALA A 118 14.49 -9.52 -12.86
CA ALA A 118 14.95 -10.10 -14.12
C ALA A 118 14.06 -11.26 -14.58
N HIS A 119 13.66 -12.14 -13.68
CA HIS A 119 12.74 -13.24 -13.99
C HIS A 119 11.34 -12.71 -14.36
N THR A 120 10.83 -11.69 -13.66
CA THR A 120 9.55 -11.02 -13.99
C THR A 120 9.57 -10.48 -15.41
N LEU A 121 10.64 -9.81 -15.82
CA LEU A 121 10.77 -9.28 -17.19
C LEU A 121 10.78 -10.43 -18.21
N ALA A 122 11.54 -11.48 -17.97
CA ALA A 122 11.58 -12.64 -18.86
C ALA A 122 10.18 -13.29 -19.00
N MET A 123 9.46 -13.42 -17.90
CA MET A 123 8.10 -13.96 -17.90
C MET A 123 7.09 -13.01 -18.57
N ARG A 124 7.22 -11.68 -18.41
CA ARG A 124 6.42 -10.69 -19.14
C ARG A 124 6.62 -10.82 -20.65
N GLU A 125 7.87 -11.04 -21.11
CA GLU A 125 8.15 -11.26 -22.52
C GLU A 125 7.42 -12.47 -23.11
N GLN A 126 7.14 -13.48 -22.28
CA GLN A 126 6.34 -14.65 -22.64
C GLN A 126 4.81 -14.42 -22.53
N GLY A 127 4.37 -13.19 -22.26
CA GLY A 127 2.96 -12.79 -22.24
C GLY A 127 2.29 -12.85 -20.88
N GLY A 128 3.01 -13.17 -19.80
CA GLY A 128 2.49 -13.10 -18.44
C GLY A 128 2.26 -11.65 -17.98
N ARG A 129 1.32 -11.46 -17.06
CA ARG A 129 1.01 -10.20 -16.40
C ARG A 129 1.33 -10.32 -14.92
N TYR A 130 2.02 -9.32 -14.34
CA TYR A 130 2.49 -9.38 -12.95
C TYR A 130 2.25 -8.06 -12.24
N VAL A 131 1.85 -8.15 -10.98
CA VAL A 131 1.59 -7.01 -10.11
C VAL A 131 2.36 -7.20 -8.81
N PHE A 132 3.29 -6.33 -8.54
CA PHE A 132 4.14 -6.38 -7.36
C PHE A 132 3.82 -5.26 -6.38
N LEU A 133 3.64 -5.60 -5.11
CA LEU A 133 3.63 -4.65 -4.01
C LEU A 133 5.06 -4.56 -3.46
N ILE A 134 5.74 -3.45 -3.68
CA ILE A 134 7.15 -3.28 -3.36
C ILE A 134 7.43 -2.00 -2.57
N LYS A 135 8.61 -1.94 -1.95
CA LYS A 135 9.13 -0.69 -1.38
C LYS A 135 9.33 0.33 -2.49
N ALA A 136 8.92 1.58 -2.26
CA ALA A 136 9.17 2.70 -3.16
C ALA A 136 10.64 3.17 -3.00
N ALA A 137 11.57 2.31 -3.40
CA ALA A 137 13.03 2.49 -3.20
C ALA A 137 13.71 2.78 -4.54
N THR A 138 13.44 3.94 -5.12
CA THR A 138 13.88 4.35 -6.46
C THR A 138 15.40 4.44 -6.63
N GLY A 139 16.17 4.49 -5.54
CA GLY A 139 17.64 4.47 -5.57
C GLY A 139 18.25 3.07 -5.58
N GLU A 140 17.46 2.03 -5.47
CA GLU A 140 17.95 0.65 -5.45
C GLU A 140 18.18 0.12 -6.87
N VAL A 141 19.25 -0.63 -7.05
CA VAL A 141 19.63 -1.22 -8.37
C VAL A 141 18.65 -2.25 -8.92
N TRP A 142 17.71 -2.69 -8.10
CA TRP A 142 16.63 -3.60 -8.49
C TRP A 142 15.33 -2.87 -8.81
N TRP A 143 15.28 -1.55 -8.65
CA TRP A 143 14.08 -0.76 -8.94
C TRP A 143 13.61 -1.03 -10.37
N PRO A 144 12.32 -1.38 -10.57
CA PRO A 144 11.84 -1.85 -11.86
C PRO A 144 11.54 -0.69 -12.83
N GLU A 145 12.57 -0.08 -13.38
CA GLU A 145 12.41 1.00 -14.37
C GLU A 145 11.66 0.54 -15.63
N GLU A 146 11.71 -0.76 -15.95
CA GLU A 146 11.05 -1.36 -17.11
C GLU A 146 9.59 -1.78 -16.84
N ALA A 147 9.06 -1.59 -15.64
CA ALA A 147 7.64 -1.81 -15.36
C ALA A 147 6.77 -0.95 -16.28
N ASP A 148 5.66 -1.49 -16.73
CA ASP A 148 4.74 -0.78 -17.64
C ASP A 148 3.94 0.31 -16.91
N HIS A 149 3.70 0.10 -15.60
CA HIS A 149 3.11 1.11 -14.73
C HIS A 149 3.65 1.00 -13.30
N ILE A 150 3.84 2.14 -12.64
CA ILE A 150 4.16 2.22 -11.22
C ILE A 150 3.19 3.19 -10.55
N ALA A 151 2.38 2.68 -9.62
CA ALA A 151 1.52 3.49 -8.76
C ALA A 151 2.17 3.66 -7.38
N PHE A 152 2.60 4.87 -7.04
CA PHE A 152 3.11 5.19 -5.71
C PHE A 152 1.97 5.28 -4.70
N ILE A 153 2.08 4.56 -3.58
CA ILE A 153 1.04 4.54 -2.56
C ILE A 153 1.27 5.69 -1.57
N ARG A 154 0.28 6.58 -1.49
CA ARG A 154 0.23 7.65 -0.50
C ARG A 154 -0.35 7.11 0.80
N GLY A 155 0.35 7.33 1.88
CA GLY A 155 0.08 6.69 3.17
C GLY A 155 0.92 5.43 3.39
N ARG A 156 1.32 5.18 4.64
CA ARG A 156 2.12 4.01 5.00
C ARG A 156 1.23 2.78 5.11
N ILE A 157 1.73 1.65 4.64
CA ILE A 157 1.07 0.36 4.79
C ILE A 157 1.56 -0.27 6.09
N SER A 158 0.64 -0.68 6.94
CA SER A 158 0.94 -1.58 8.06
C SER A 158 0.75 -3.01 7.56
N PHE A 159 1.86 -3.70 7.29
CA PHE A 159 1.81 -5.11 6.90
C PHE A 159 1.45 -5.98 8.09
N ASP A 160 0.74 -7.07 7.87
CA ASP A 160 0.38 -8.01 8.93
C ASP A 160 1.57 -8.84 9.35
N LEU A 161 1.62 -9.20 10.63
CA LEU A 161 2.58 -10.16 11.15
C LEU A 161 2.20 -11.58 10.71
N PRO A 162 3.19 -12.47 10.55
CA PRO A 162 2.90 -13.87 10.24
C PRO A 162 2.14 -14.55 11.39
N ASP A 163 1.29 -15.53 11.08
CA ASP A 163 0.50 -16.25 12.08
C ASP A 163 1.36 -17.04 13.10
N TRP A 164 2.57 -17.40 12.71
CA TRP A 164 3.52 -18.08 13.58
C TRP A 164 4.28 -17.13 14.52
N TYR A 165 4.19 -15.81 14.34
CA TYR A 165 4.90 -14.85 15.18
C TYR A 165 4.36 -14.87 16.61
N ARG A 166 5.26 -15.11 17.56
CA ARG A 166 4.99 -15.08 19.00
C ARG A 166 5.91 -14.02 19.59
N PRO A 167 5.41 -12.84 20.00
CA PRO A 167 6.26 -11.77 20.48
C PRO A 167 7.00 -12.19 21.77
N ALA A 168 8.31 -11.98 21.79
CA ALA A 168 9.09 -12.06 23.01
C ALA A 168 8.74 -10.89 23.95
N GLU A 169 9.12 -10.97 25.20
CA GLU A 169 8.86 -9.91 26.19
C GLU A 169 9.35 -8.54 25.67
N GLY A 170 8.49 -7.53 25.74
CA GLY A 170 8.78 -6.18 25.27
C GLY A 170 8.75 -5.97 23.74
N GLN A 171 8.41 -7.00 22.96
CA GLN A 171 8.25 -6.86 21.50
C GLN A 171 6.81 -6.46 21.14
N PRO A 172 6.62 -5.64 20.09
CA PRO A 172 5.29 -5.24 19.63
C PRO A 172 4.51 -6.44 19.07
N SER A 173 3.21 -6.42 19.26
CA SER A 173 2.24 -7.35 18.65
C SER A 173 1.67 -6.83 17.33
N GLU A 174 1.97 -5.60 16.96
CA GLU A 174 1.50 -4.96 15.74
C GLU A 174 2.66 -4.48 14.88
N SER A 175 2.44 -4.40 13.58
CA SER A 175 3.44 -3.91 12.64
C SER A 175 3.33 -2.41 12.42
N SER A 176 4.46 -1.74 12.20
CA SER A 176 4.47 -0.43 11.57
C SER A 176 5.51 -0.42 10.45
N ALA A 177 5.07 -0.32 9.20
CA ALA A 177 5.99 -0.21 8.08
C ALA A 177 6.68 1.17 8.07
N GLY A 178 7.99 1.16 8.18
CA GLY A 178 8.82 2.38 8.19
C GLY A 178 9.07 2.97 6.80
N PHE A 179 8.53 2.42 5.71
CA PHE A 179 8.86 2.79 4.32
C PHE A 179 7.62 3.10 3.49
N GLY A 180 7.82 3.87 2.41
CA GLY A 180 6.83 4.05 1.35
C GLY A 180 6.72 2.80 0.49
N ALA A 181 5.55 2.57 -0.09
CA ALA A 181 5.30 1.44 -0.98
C ALA A 181 4.84 1.90 -2.36
N ALA A 182 5.01 1.03 -3.34
CA ALA A 182 4.52 1.21 -4.71
C ALA A 182 3.97 -0.11 -5.25
N ILE A 183 3.06 0.00 -6.20
CA ILE A 183 2.58 -1.12 -7.01
C ILE A 183 3.29 -1.03 -8.35
N ALA A 184 4.07 -2.06 -8.72
CA ALA A 184 4.70 -2.16 -10.03
C ALA A 184 3.93 -3.17 -10.89
N VAL A 185 3.48 -2.75 -12.05
CA VAL A 185 2.70 -3.55 -13.00
C VAL A 185 3.57 -3.85 -14.23
N PHE A 186 3.67 -5.13 -14.55
CA PHE A 186 4.35 -5.64 -15.74
C PHE A 186 3.30 -6.27 -16.65
N ASP A 187 2.85 -5.51 -17.62
CA ASP A 187 1.79 -5.87 -18.55
C ASP A 187 2.01 -5.19 -19.90
N LYS A 188 2.48 -5.90 -20.89
CA LYS A 188 2.71 -5.35 -22.24
C LYS A 188 1.46 -4.74 -22.89
N THR A 189 0.28 -5.08 -22.41
CA THR A 189 -0.99 -4.55 -22.91
C THR A 189 -1.42 -3.26 -22.22
N TRP A 190 -0.68 -2.81 -21.19
CA TRP A 190 -0.96 -1.58 -20.48
C TRP A 190 -1.01 -0.35 -21.39
N LYS A 191 -2.09 0.41 -21.32
CA LYS A 191 -2.31 1.63 -22.12
C LYS A 191 -2.38 2.90 -21.28
N GLY A 192 -2.27 2.75 -19.96
CA GLY A 192 -2.29 3.88 -19.03
C GLY A 192 -0.93 4.60 -18.92
N PRO A 193 -0.82 5.57 -18.02
CA PRO A 193 0.42 6.28 -17.76
C PRO A 193 1.47 5.36 -17.13
N LYS A 194 2.75 5.68 -17.34
CA LYS A 194 3.88 4.96 -16.73
C LYS A 194 3.91 5.12 -15.20
N PHE A 195 3.52 6.29 -14.70
CA PHE A 195 3.53 6.60 -13.26
C PHE A 195 2.18 7.15 -12.82
N GLY A 196 1.82 6.82 -11.59
CA GLY A 196 0.62 7.33 -10.95
C GLY A 196 0.72 7.31 -9.42
N TYR A 197 -0.31 7.83 -8.77
CA TYR A 197 -0.44 7.81 -7.32
C TYR A 197 -1.81 7.25 -6.95
N ILE A 198 -1.84 6.52 -5.84
CA ILE A 198 -3.07 6.03 -5.24
C ILE A 198 -2.95 6.17 -3.72
N SER A 199 -4.03 6.52 -3.03
CA SER A 199 -3.98 6.54 -1.58
C SER A 199 -4.19 5.14 -0.99
N ARG A 200 -3.61 4.89 0.19
CA ARG A 200 -3.90 3.67 0.94
C ARG A 200 -5.39 3.52 1.21
N GLY A 201 -6.06 4.62 1.60
CA GLY A 201 -7.50 4.61 1.88
C GLY A 201 -8.33 4.21 0.67
N ASP A 202 -8.00 4.72 -0.54
CA ASP A 202 -8.71 4.34 -1.77
C ASP A 202 -8.53 2.84 -2.11
N LEU A 203 -7.34 2.29 -1.82
CA LEU A 203 -7.10 0.85 -2.00
C LEU A 203 -7.92 0.02 -1.01
N GLU A 204 -7.91 0.39 0.27
CA GLU A 204 -8.66 -0.30 1.32
C GLU A 204 -10.18 -0.21 1.08
N GLU A 205 -10.70 0.93 0.63
CA GLU A 205 -12.11 1.11 0.26
C GLU A 205 -12.51 0.21 -0.91
N LYS A 206 -11.69 0.16 -1.97
CA LYS A 206 -11.92 -0.75 -3.11
C LYS A 206 -11.86 -2.22 -2.69
N GLY A 207 -10.91 -2.56 -1.79
CA GLY A 207 -10.81 -3.89 -1.23
C GLY A 207 -12.05 -4.27 -0.42
N GLN A 208 -12.55 -3.38 0.40
CA GLN A 208 -13.77 -3.58 1.18
C GLN A 208 -14.99 -3.80 0.26
N ALA A 209 -15.13 -3.00 -0.79
CA ALA A 209 -16.20 -3.15 -1.76
C ALA A 209 -16.13 -4.50 -2.49
N PHE A 210 -14.92 -4.93 -2.89
CA PHE A 210 -14.71 -6.22 -3.55
C PHE A 210 -15.03 -7.39 -2.61
N MET A 211 -14.56 -7.36 -1.37
CA MET A 211 -14.87 -8.39 -0.37
C MET A 211 -16.37 -8.48 -0.07
N SER A 212 -17.04 -7.34 0.03
CA SER A 212 -18.49 -7.28 0.24
C SER A 212 -19.26 -7.93 -0.94
N LEU A 213 -18.83 -7.65 -2.18
CA LEU A 213 -19.40 -8.26 -3.37
C LEU A 213 -19.17 -9.78 -3.41
N ALA A 214 -17.96 -10.22 -3.06
CA ALA A 214 -17.61 -11.64 -3.00
C ALA A 214 -18.44 -12.38 -1.94
N GLN A 215 -18.64 -11.77 -0.77
CA GLN A 215 -19.48 -12.32 0.30
C GLN A 215 -20.96 -12.43 -0.13
N PHE A 216 -21.48 -11.41 -0.79
CA PHE A 216 -22.82 -11.45 -1.35
C PHE A 216 -22.97 -12.56 -2.39
N ALA A 217 -22.04 -12.66 -3.34
CA ALA A 217 -22.03 -13.71 -4.35
C ALA A 217 -21.94 -15.13 -3.75
N ALA A 218 -21.27 -15.29 -2.62
CA ALA A 218 -21.19 -16.53 -1.86
C ALA A 218 -22.46 -16.84 -1.03
N GLY A 219 -23.51 -16.03 -1.13
CA GLY A 219 -24.76 -16.19 -0.39
C GLY A 219 -24.65 -15.82 1.10
N LYS A 220 -23.61 -15.10 1.49
CA LYS A 220 -23.46 -14.56 2.84
C LYS A 220 -24.14 -13.19 2.92
N SER A 221 -24.84 -12.93 4.03
CA SER A 221 -25.36 -11.58 4.28
C SER A 221 -24.24 -10.56 4.24
N LEU A 222 -24.44 -9.47 3.50
CA LEU A 222 -23.55 -8.31 3.59
C LEU A 222 -23.51 -7.84 5.05
N PRO A 223 -22.33 -7.51 5.60
CA PRO A 223 -22.31 -6.75 6.85
C PRO A 223 -23.16 -5.48 6.63
N PRO A 224 -23.90 -5.00 7.65
CA PRO A 224 -24.63 -3.74 7.50
C PRO A 224 -23.67 -2.70 6.95
N ALA A 225 -24.11 -1.98 5.90
CA ALA A 225 -23.34 -0.87 5.37
C ALA A 225 -22.84 -0.04 6.56
N PRO A 226 -21.57 0.39 6.60
CA PRO A 226 -21.10 1.27 7.65
C PRO A 226 -22.16 2.36 7.76
N ALA A 227 -22.71 2.55 8.97
CA ALA A 227 -23.76 3.53 9.18
C ALA A 227 -23.30 4.81 8.47
N PRO A 228 -24.14 5.46 7.64
CA PRO A 228 -23.75 6.69 6.95
C PRO A 228 -23.05 7.54 8.00
N ALA A 229 -21.82 7.95 7.72
CA ALA A 229 -21.00 8.71 8.66
C ALA A 229 -21.95 9.72 9.26
N PRO A 230 -22.17 9.75 10.57
CA PRO A 230 -23.25 10.50 11.19
C PRO A 230 -23.24 11.85 10.53
N ALA A 231 -24.39 12.20 9.91
CA ALA A 231 -24.52 13.40 9.08
C ALA A 231 -23.83 14.50 9.85
N ALA A 232 -22.79 15.10 9.26
CA ALA A 232 -21.76 15.89 9.93
C ALA A 232 -22.40 16.59 11.12
N VAL A 233 -22.13 16.11 12.31
CA VAL A 233 -22.60 16.72 13.54
C VAL A 233 -22.16 18.15 13.34
N PRO A 234 -23.06 19.16 13.38
CA PRO A 234 -22.65 20.55 13.24
C PRO A 234 -21.47 20.70 14.17
N ALA A 235 -20.30 21.02 13.60
CA ALA A 235 -18.99 20.87 14.19
C ALA A 235 -19.08 21.16 15.68
N ALA A 236 -19.01 20.12 16.52
CA ALA A 236 -18.86 20.31 17.94
C ALA A 236 -17.63 21.20 18.04
N GLU A 237 -17.77 22.37 18.62
CA GLU A 237 -16.70 23.31 18.86
C GLU A 237 -15.55 22.51 19.45
N LEU A 238 -14.51 22.29 18.64
CA LEU A 238 -13.27 21.69 19.10
C LEU A 238 -12.79 22.56 20.26
N PRO A 239 -12.31 21.97 21.37
CA PRO A 239 -11.82 22.75 22.48
C PRO A 239 -10.78 23.75 21.97
N GLU A 240 -10.95 25.01 22.33
CA GLU A 240 -10.17 26.17 21.85
C GLU A 240 -8.75 26.22 22.40
N THR A 241 -7.96 25.15 22.24
CA THR A 241 -6.56 25.22 22.69
C THR A 241 -5.66 24.24 21.95
N GLU A 242 -5.55 24.40 20.65
CA GLU A 242 -4.35 23.95 19.94
C GLU A 242 -3.85 25.10 19.06
N SER A 243 -2.68 25.65 19.39
CA SER A 243 -1.99 26.62 18.55
C SER A 243 -1.63 25.94 17.24
N ARG A 244 -2.45 26.11 16.21
CA ARG A 244 -2.18 25.61 14.87
C ARG A 244 -0.97 26.32 14.30
N ILE A 245 0.06 25.57 13.96
CA ILE A 245 1.22 26.12 13.23
C ILE A 245 0.80 26.30 11.77
N TRP A 246 0.71 27.55 11.34
CA TRP A 246 0.39 27.91 9.97
C TRP A 246 1.67 28.03 9.11
N PRO A 247 1.63 27.74 7.81
CA PRO A 247 2.71 28.05 6.89
C PRO A 247 3.10 29.53 6.96
N LEU A 248 4.39 29.82 6.74
CA LEU A 248 4.90 31.20 6.82
C LEU A 248 4.15 32.14 5.86
N GLU A 249 3.84 31.65 4.66
CA GLU A 249 3.13 32.39 3.62
C GLU A 249 1.73 32.80 4.07
N VAL A 250 1.02 31.91 4.75
CA VAL A 250 -0.31 32.19 5.32
C VAL A 250 -0.23 33.28 6.38
N GLY A 251 0.82 33.23 7.22
CA GLY A 251 1.09 34.27 8.22
C GLY A 251 1.38 35.62 7.57
N LEU A 252 2.20 35.65 6.51
CA LEU A 252 2.53 36.86 5.76
C LEU A 252 1.33 37.49 5.07
N ILE A 253 0.46 36.69 4.43
CA ILE A 253 -0.78 37.18 3.79
C ILE A 253 -1.72 37.70 4.87
N PHE A 254 -1.90 36.96 5.96
CA PHE A 254 -2.77 37.36 7.07
C PHE A 254 -2.36 38.68 7.71
N SER A 255 -1.05 38.95 7.86
CA SER A 255 -0.52 40.20 8.41
C SER A 255 -0.73 41.44 7.53
N GLN A 256 -1.11 41.26 6.26
CA GLN A 256 -1.41 42.35 5.32
C GLN A 256 -2.91 42.71 5.30
N LEU A 257 -3.76 42.02 6.08
CA LEU A 257 -5.19 42.26 6.15
C LEU A 257 -5.51 43.23 7.28
N ASP A 258 -6.10 44.36 6.93
CA ASP A 258 -6.54 45.34 7.93
C ASP A 258 -7.72 44.80 8.75
N GLY A 259 -7.76 45.13 10.04
CA GLY A 259 -8.88 44.82 10.94
C GLY A 259 -8.86 43.41 11.54
N THR A 260 -7.85 42.61 11.26
CA THR A 260 -7.70 41.24 11.82
C THR A 260 -7.34 41.24 13.31
N GLU A 261 -6.76 42.34 13.82
CA GLU A 261 -6.35 42.48 15.23
C GLU A 261 -7.53 42.53 16.21
N SER A 262 -8.68 42.97 15.73
CA SER A 262 -9.91 43.05 16.54
C SER A 262 -10.76 41.79 16.51
N MET A 263 -10.38 40.79 15.74
CA MET A 263 -11.10 39.52 15.57
C MET A 263 -10.80 38.54 16.70
N ALA A 264 -11.80 37.78 17.14
CA ALA A 264 -11.61 36.67 18.05
C ALA A 264 -10.67 35.61 17.45
N GLU A 265 -9.87 34.93 18.26
CA GLU A 265 -8.88 33.94 17.82
C GLU A 265 -9.50 32.85 16.94
N SER A 266 -10.69 32.39 17.23
CA SER A 266 -11.45 31.43 16.42
C SER A 266 -11.75 31.95 15.02
N GLN A 267 -12.04 33.21 14.85
CA GLN A 267 -12.27 33.86 13.56
C GLN A 267 -10.96 34.05 12.79
N GLN A 268 -9.89 34.45 13.48
CA GLN A 268 -8.56 34.54 12.89
C GLN A 268 -8.09 33.18 12.35
N ASN A 269 -8.33 32.09 13.11
CA ASN A 269 -7.99 30.74 12.68
C ASN A 269 -8.82 30.27 11.48
N LYS A 270 -10.11 30.61 11.40
CA LYS A 270 -10.96 30.34 10.23
C LYS A 270 -10.45 31.08 8.99
N LEU A 271 -10.07 32.35 9.16
CA LEU A 271 -9.54 33.17 8.07
C LEU A 271 -8.19 32.63 7.57
N LYS A 272 -7.28 32.27 8.48
CA LYS A 272 -6.00 31.63 8.13
C LYS A 272 -6.20 30.28 7.43
N ALA A 273 -7.20 29.48 7.83
CA ALA A 273 -7.54 28.24 7.14
C ALA A 273 -8.00 28.49 5.70
N HIS A 274 -8.80 29.52 5.48
CA HIS A 274 -9.27 29.89 4.14
C HIS A 274 -8.13 30.42 3.27
N ILE A 275 -7.27 31.29 3.80
CA ILE A 275 -6.05 31.75 3.12
C ILE A 275 -5.16 30.56 2.73
N ASN A 276 -4.97 29.60 3.62
CA ASN A 276 -4.19 28.40 3.33
C ASN A 276 -4.78 27.57 2.20
N GLN A 277 -6.11 27.44 2.16
CA GLN A 277 -6.78 26.74 1.07
C GLN A 277 -6.54 27.43 -0.27
N LEU A 278 -6.76 28.74 -0.37
CA LEU A 278 -6.55 29.52 -1.59
C LEU A 278 -5.07 29.48 -2.05
N TRP A 279 -4.15 29.48 -1.09
CA TRP A 279 -2.73 29.34 -1.38
C TRP A 279 -2.38 27.97 -1.95
N LEU A 280 -2.96 26.90 -1.41
CA LEU A 280 -2.80 25.53 -1.94
C LEU A 280 -3.40 25.36 -3.33
N GLU A 281 -4.47 26.10 -3.65
CA GLU A 281 -5.08 26.17 -4.99
C GLU A 281 -4.26 27.02 -5.97
N ARG A 282 -3.08 27.53 -5.54
CA ARG A 282 -2.14 28.35 -6.32
C ARG A 282 -2.72 29.68 -6.80
N MET A 283 -3.67 30.25 -6.07
CA MET A 283 -4.18 31.60 -6.33
C MET A 283 -3.07 32.64 -6.13
N PRO A 284 -2.95 33.68 -6.99
CA PRO A 284 -1.97 34.75 -6.81
C PRO A 284 -2.16 35.49 -5.48
N HIS A 285 -1.08 35.88 -4.80
CA HIS A 285 -1.14 36.54 -3.48
C HIS A 285 -2.06 37.76 -3.44
N ALA A 286 -2.04 38.59 -4.49
CA ALA A 286 -2.89 39.78 -4.57
C ALA A 286 -4.40 39.43 -4.59
N GLU A 287 -4.76 38.32 -5.23
CA GLU A 287 -6.15 37.84 -5.28
C GLU A 287 -6.56 37.24 -3.92
N ILE A 288 -5.65 36.51 -3.27
CA ILE A 288 -5.91 35.98 -1.92
C ILE A 288 -6.14 37.12 -0.93
N ILE A 289 -5.34 38.18 -0.97
CA ILE A 289 -5.51 39.36 -0.12
C ILE A 289 -6.87 40.02 -0.40
N ALA A 290 -7.28 40.19 -1.65
CA ALA A 290 -8.56 40.80 -2.00
C ALA A 290 -9.75 39.95 -1.49
N VAL A 291 -9.73 38.63 -1.68
CA VAL A 291 -10.78 37.72 -1.21
C VAL A 291 -10.84 37.69 0.30
N ALA A 292 -9.69 37.54 0.97
CA ALA A 292 -9.61 37.48 2.43
C ALA A 292 -10.01 38.82 3.07
N GLY A 293 -9.67 39.96 2.49
CA GLY A 293 -10.09 41.27 2.94
C GLY A 293 -11.62 41.47 2.88
N GLY A 294 -12.26 40.95 1.81
CA GLY A 294 -13.74 40.93 1.73
C GLY A 294 -14.40 40.09 2.85
N LEU A 295 -13.76 38.96 3.20
CA LEU A 295 -14.23 38.12 4.30
C LEU A 295 -14.07 38.82 5.68
N VAL A 296 -12.98 39.55 5.92
CA VAL A 296 -12.78 40.34 7.14
C VAL A 296 -13.90 41.32 7.30
N SER A 297 -14.23 42.09 6.25
CA SER A 297 -15.34 43.05 6.26
C SER A 297 -16.68 42.40 6.60
N SER A 298 -16.98 41.28 5.93
CA SER A 298 -18.24 40.53 6.20
C SER A 298 -18.31 39.96 7.61
N MET A 299 -17.19 39.48 8.17
CA MET A 299 -17.13 38.95 9.54
C MET A 299 -17.29 40.06 10.60
N GLN A 300 -16.82 41.28 10.33
CA GLN A 300 -16.98 42.43 11.20
C GLN A 300 -18.41 42.97 11.18
N GLU A 301 -19.06 42.99 10.02
CA GLU A 301 -20.47 43.39 9.89
C GLU A 301 -21.39 42.43 10.65
N ALA A 302 -21.11 41.12 10.62
CA ALA A 302 -21.90 40.12 11.34
C ALA A 302 -21.77 40.18 12.87
N VAL A 303 -20.73 40.81 13.41
CA VAL A 303 -20.51 40.99 14.85
C VAL A 303 -21.23 42.27 15.33
N ASN A 304 -21.48 43.24 14.44
CA ASN A 304 -22.09 44.53 14.76
C ASN A 304 -23.61 44.56 14.49
N ALA A 305 -24.18 43.50 13.96
CA ALA A 305 -25.63 43.31 13.70
C ALA A 305 -26.26 42.43 14.77
#